data_eacd818cd591cc336c2f226de74dcac7
#
_entry.id   eacd818cd591cc336c2f226de74dcac7
#
_cell.length_a   1.000
_cell.length_b   1.000
_cell.length_c   1.000
_cell.angle_alpha   90.00
_cell.angle_beta   90.00
_cell.angle_gamma   90.00
#
_symmetry.space_group_name_H-M   'P 1'
#
loop_
_entity.id
_entity.type
_entity.pdbx_description
1 polymer ?
#
loop_
_entity_poly.entity_id
_entity_poly.type
_entity_poly.pdbx_seq_one_letter_code
_entity_poly.pdbx_strand_id
1 'polypeptide(L)'
;DLIYSLEFEAADRYFEKIIAAEPDNPLGHFFLAMVTWWRVLVDLDSRDYDEAFYALLEKCVEVCDRQLQQDPEDFDAVLFKAGALGFRGRLRGDRGQYLRAANDGRKCLPLLKHSRRMEPKNKDILFGQGIYNYFAEIIPREYPIVRPIMWFLPRGDREKGLQQLRQVAREGRYAQVEATYFLAQIHRMFEKDK
;
A
#
# COMPACT_ATOMS: atom_id res chain seq x y z
N ASP A 1 -12.89 -2.47 -11.90
CA ASP A 1 -12.45 -2.42 -13.33
C ASP A 1 -12.10 -0.98 -13.79
N LEU A 2 -12.90 0.06 -13.47
CA LEU A 2 -12.69 1.44 -13.96
C LEU A 2 -11.27 1.98 -13.77
N ILE A 3 -10.65 1.73 -12.62
CA ILE A 3 -9.26 2.15 -12.34
C ILE A 3 -8.30 1.53 -13.36
N TYR A 4 -8.41 0.25 -13.60
CA TYR A 4 -7.50 -0.51 -14.46
C TYR A 4 -7.76 -0.32 -15.96
N SER A 5 -8.96 0.14 -16.30
CA SER A 5 -9.31 0.60 -17.66
C SER A 5 -8.88 2.06 -17.90
N LEU A 6 -8.25 2.71 -16.92
CA LEU A 6 -7.82 4.12 -16.95
C LEU A 6 -8.98 5.11 -17.11
N GLU A 7 -10.19 4.70 -16.74
CA GLU A 7 -11.40 5.55 -16.73
C GLU A 7 -11.47 6.34 -15.43
N PHE A 8 -10.44 7.15 -15.16
CA PHE A 8 -10.21 7.78 -13.86
C PHE A 8 -11.35 8.69 -13.40
N GLU A 9 -11.94 9.49 -14.29
CA GLU A 9 -13.05 10.38 -13.95
C GLU A 9 -14.33 9.59 -13.60
N ALA A 10 -14.54 8.46 -14.25
CA ALA A 10 -15.66 7.57 -13.91
C ALA A 10 -15.42 6.87 -12.56
N ALA A 11 -14.18 6.47 -12.29
CA ALA A 11 -13.77 5.88 -11.02
C ALA A 11 -13.91 6.88 -9.86
N ASP A 12 -13.45 8.13 -10.04
CA ASP A 12 -13.64 9.20 -9.04
C ASP A 12 -15.11 9.38 -8.66
N ARG A 13 -15.97 9.60 -9.66
CA ARG A 13 -17.42 9.76 -9.43
C ARG A 13 -18.05 8.54 -8.75
N TYR A 14 -17.54 7.35 -9.03
CA TYR A 14 -18.04 6.12 -8.40
C TYR A 14 -17.69 6.07 -6.91
N PHE A 15 -16.43 6.33 -6.55
CA PHE A 15 -15.98 6.27 -5.15
C PHE A 15 -16.46 7.49 -4.35
N GLU A 16 -16.61 8.67 -4.95
CA GLU A 16 -17.26 9.83 -4.33
C GLU A 16 -18.72 9.55 -3.94
N LYS A 17 -19.47 8.82 -4.78
CA LYS A 17 -20.84 8.38 -4.43
C LYS A 17 -20.84 7.41 -3.24
N ILE A 18 -19.86 6.51 -3.16
CA ILE A 18 -19.73 5.60 -2.01
C ILE A 18 -19.43 6.41 -0.75
N ILE A 19 -18.49 7.36 -0.82
CA ILE A 19 -18.17 8.24 0.32
C ILE A 19 -19.38 9.06 0.75
N ALA A 20 -20.17 9.58 -0.20
CA ALA A 20 -21.37 10.34 0.11
C ALA A 20 -22.47 9.51 0.80
N ALA A 21 -22.59 8.23 0.42
CA ALA A 21 -23.53 7.30 1.04
C ALA A 21 -23.05 6.78 2.41
N GLU A 22 -21.76 6.51 2.54
CA GLU A 22 -21.13 5.91 3.71
C GLU A 22 -19.82 6.66 4.07
N PRO A 23 -19.91 7.89 4.63
CA PRO A 23 -18.74 8.75 4.82
C PRO A 23 -17.74 8.22 5.85
N ASP A 24 -18.17 7.33 6.73
CA ASP A 24 -17.33 6.69 7.74
C ASP A 24 -16.82 5.30 7.30
N ASN A 25 -17.16 4.83 6.09
CA ASN A 25 -16.61 3.59 5.54
C ASN A 25 -15.25 3.88 4.88
N PRO A 26 -14.14 3.27 5.34
CA PRO A 26 -12.80 3.54 4.81
C PRO A 26 -12.60 3.07 3.36
N LEU A 27 -13.42 2.13 2.88
CA LEU A 27 -13.32 1.55 1.53
C LEU A 27 -13.38 2.64 0.45
N GLY A 28 -14.38 3.54 0.51
CA GLY A 28 -14.54 4.61 -0.48
C GLY A 28 -13.33 5.55 -0.52
N HIS A 29 -12.86 5.97 0.65
CA HIS A 29 -11.69 6.85 0.79
C HIS A 29 -10.41 6.18 0.28
N PHE A 30 -10.21 4.91 0.62
CA PHE A 30 -9.04 4.15 0.16
C PHE A 30 -9.01 4.00 -1.35
N PHE A 31 -10.11 3.57 -1.96
CA PHE A 31 -10.13 3.36 -3.40
C PHE A 31 -10.12 4.66 -4.21
N LEU A 32 -10.65 5.76 -3.70
CA LEU A 32 -10.46 7.08 -4.30
C LEU A 32 -8.97 7.47 -4.30
N ALA A 33 -8.23 7.19 -3.22
CA ALA A 33 -6.79 7.36 -3.22
C ALA A 33 -6.10 6.42 -4.23
N MET A 34 -6.59 5.19 -4.44
CA MET A 34 -6.03 4.27 -5.45
C MET A 34 -6.25 4.77 -6.87
N VAL A 35 -7.35 5.45 -7.18
CA VAL A 35 -7.52 6.14 -8.49
C VAL A 35 -6.39 7.14 -8.72
N THR A 36 -6.09 7.98 -7.71
CA THR A 36 -5.00 8.95 -7.77
C THR A 36 -3.63 8.26 -7.83
N TRP A 37 -3.43 7.15 -7.12
CA TRP A 37 -2.21 6.33 -7.22
C TRP A 37 -1.93 5.88 -8.66
N TRP A 38 -2.93 5.40 -9.37
CA TRP A 38 -2.76 4.98 -10.76
C TRP A 38 -2.46 6.16 -11.70
N ARG A 39 -2.98 7.38 -11.42
CA ARG A 39 -2.52 8.60 -12.13
C ARG A 39 -1.05 8.90 -11.88
N VAL A 40 -0.57 8.76 -10.62
CA VAL A 40 0.86 8.88 -10.30
C VAL A 40 1.70 7.87 -11.08
N LEU A 41 1.20 6.62 -11.25
CA LEU A 41 1.94 5.57 -11.95
C LEU A 41 2.01 5.78 -13.48
N VAL A 42 1.10 6.55 -14.08
CA VAL A 42 1.16 6.91 -15.51
C VAL A 42 2.40 7.76 -15.81
N ASP A 43 2.75 8.68 -14.90
CA ASP A 43 3.99 9.46 -14.97
C ASP A 43 4.59 9.62 -13.58
N LEU A 44 5.44 8.66 -13.21
CA LEU A 44 6.04 8.61 -11.87
C LEU A 44 7.04 9.77 -11.62
N ASP A 45 7.56 10.41 -12.65
CA ASP A 45 8.48 11.55 -12.53
C ASP A 45 7.73 12.86 -12.23
N SER A 46 6.48 12.99 -12.66
CA SER A 46 5.60 14.11 -12.29
C SER A 46 5.25 14.06 -10.79
N ARG A 47 4.95 15.23 -10.24
CA ARG A 47 4.49 15.43 -8.85
C ARG A 47 3.10 16.02 -8.77
N ASP A 48 2.41 16.14 -9.89
CA ASP A 48 1.12 16.85 -9.99
C ASP A 48 0.04 16.25 -9.10
N TYR A 49 0.12 14.94 -8.84
CA TYR A 49 -0.86 14.21 -8.02
C TYR A 49 -0.39 13.90 -6.59
N ASP A 50 0.87 14.23 -6.22
CA ASP A 50 1.45 13.85 -4.93
C ASP A 50 0.65 14.39 -3.75
N GLU A 51 0.34 15.70 -3.76
CA GLU A 51 -0.40 16.34 -2.66
C GLU A 51 -1.81 15.79 -2.52
N ALA A 52 -2.52 15.63 -3.65
CA ALA A 52 -3.86 15.05 -3.67
C ALA A 52 -3.84 13.61 -3.12
N PHE A 53 -2.87 12.82 -3.55
CA PHE A 53 -2.70 11.44 -3.07
C PHE A 53 -2.45 11.38 -1.57
N TYR A 54 -1.53 12.20 -1.05
CA TYR A 54 -1.26 12.25 0.39
C TYR A 54 -2.49 12.66 1.18
N ALA A 55 -3.24 13.68 0.73
CA ALA A 55 -4.44 14.15 1.40
C ALA A 55 -5.54 13.08 1.46
N LEU A 56 -5.75 12.34 0.36
CA LEU A 56 -6.73 11.25 0.30
C LEU A 56 -6.37 10.10 1.23
N LEU A 57 -5.08 9.70 1.27
CA LEU A 57 -4.62 8.66 2.19
C LEU A 57 -4.70 9.10 3.66
N GLU A 58 -4.42 10.37 3.94
CA GLU A 58 -4.54 10.93 5.29
C GLU A 58 -5.99 10.91 5.75
N LYS A 59 -6.91 11.29 4.86
CA LYS A 59 -8.35 11.19 5.11
C LYS A 59 -8.80 9.75 5.38
N CYS A 60 -8.33 8.79 4.60
CA CYS A 60 -8.58 7.36 4.84
C CYS A 60 -8.08 6.94 6.24
N VAL A 61 -6.87 7.33 6.63
CA VAL A 61 -6.32 7.03 7.96
C VAL A 61 -7.17 7.64 9.07
N GLU A 62 -7.63 8.89 8.93
CA GLU A 62 -8.53 9.54 9.91
C GLU A 62 -9.85 8.78 10.10
N VAL A 63 -10.46 8.33 8.99
CA VAL A 63 -11.69 7.52 9.02
C VAL A 63 -11.44 6.21 9.78
N CYS A 64 -10.36 5.50 9.42
CA CYS A 64 -9.98 4.27 10.11
C CYS A 64 -9.70 4.50 11.59
N ASP A 65 -9.04 5.60 11.96
CA ASP A 65 -8.74 5.92 13.36
C ASP A 65 -10.00 6.12 14.18
N ARG A 66 -11.02 6.79 13.62
CA ARG A 66 -12.32 6.94 14.31
C ARG A 66 -13.02 5.59 14.52
N GLN A 67 -13.01 4.71 13.52
CA GLN A 67 -13.60 3.38 13.65
C GLN A 67 -12.86 2.53 14.68
N LEU A 68 -11.52 2.52 14.65
CA LEU A 68 -10.70 1.77 15.59
C LEU A 68 -10.78 2.28 17.05
N GLN A 69 -11.20 3.54 17.27
CA GLN A 69 -11.56 4.04 18.61
C GLN A 69 -12.87 3.44 19.13
N GLN A 70 -13.80 3.08 18.24
CA GLN A 70 -15.08 2.48 18.59
C GLN A 70 -14.97 0.95 18.66
N ASP A 71 -14.32 0.35 17.68
CA ASP A 71 -14.06 -1.09 17.60
C ASP A 71 -12.59 -1.35 17.17
N PRO A 72 -11.71 -1.66 18.13
CA PRO A 72 -10.30 -1.98 17.83
C PRO A 72 -10.10 -3.24 16.96
N GLU A 73 -11.12 -4.09 16.85
CA GLU A 73 -11.11 -5.32 16.05
C GLU A 73 -11.89 -5.14 14.72
N ASP A 74 -12.18 -3.91 14.29
CA ASP A 74 -12.72 -3.65 12.96
C ASP A 74 -11.68 -4.00 11.90
N PHE A 75 -11.92 -5.12 11.21
CA PHE A 75 -11.00 -5.68 10.22
C PHE A 75 -10.77 -4.72 9.04
N ASP A 76 -11.83 -4.11 8.52
CA ASP A 76 -11.73 -3.21 7.36
C ASP A 76 -10.93 -1.95 7.72
N ALA A 77 -11.17 -1.38 8.89
CA ALA A 77 -10.40 -0.24 9.38
C ALA A 77 -8.91 -0.59 9.57
N VAL A 78 -8.59 -1.76 10.14
CA VAL A 78 -7.20 -2.22 10.28
C VAL A 78 -6.55 -2.42 8.91
N LEU A 79 -7.24 -3.08 7.98
CA LEU A 79 -6.73 -3.42 6.65
C LEU A 79 -6.49 -2.16 5.80
N PHE A 80 -7.50 -1.29 5.69
CA PHE A 80 -7.40 -0.07 4.88
C PHE A 80 -6.42 0.94 5.47
N LYS A 81 -6.31 1.05 6.80
CA LYS A 81 -5.26 1.85 7.44
C LYS A 81 -3.86 1.33 7.12
N ALA A 82 -3.66 0.01 7.17
CA ALA A 82 -2.39 -0.60 6.77
C ALA A 82 -2.07 -0.30 5.31
N GLY A 83 -3.05 -0.44 4.41
CA GLY A 83 -2.92 -0.11 2.99
C GLY A 83 -2.55 1.36 2.77
N ALA A 84 -3.29 2.28 3.39
CA ALA A 84 -3.05 3.71 3.25
C ALA A 84 -1.64 4.11 3.72
N LEU A 85 -1.18 3.59 4.86
CA LEU A 85 0.19 3.82 5.35
C LEU A 85 1.23 3.18 4.42
N GLY A 86 0.96 2.00 3.89
CA GLY A 86 1.85 1.29 2.96
C GLY A 86 2.06 2.07 1.66
N PHE A 87 0.99 2.50 1.01
CA PHE A 87 1.05 3.28 -0.23
C PHE A 87 1.65 4.67 -0.02
N ARG A 88 1.33 5.33 1.11
CA ARG A 88 1.96 6.60 1.49
C ARG A 88 3.47 6.44 1.68
N GLY A 89 3.89 5.39 2.37
CA GLY A 89 5.30 5.06 2.54
C GLY A 89 5.99 4.75 1.22
N ARG A 90 5.30 4.08 0.28
CA ARG A 90 5.81 3.79 -1.06
C ARG A 90 6.12 5.07 -1.82
N LEU A 91 5.16 5.97 -1.99
CA LEU A 91 5.39 7.22 -2.72
C LEU A 91 6.47 8.09 -2.03
N ARG A 92 6.49 8.13 -0.69
CA ARG A 92 7.57 8.81 0.06
C ARG A 92 8.95 8.23 -0.25
N GLY A 93 9.05 6.92 -0.40
CA GLY A 93 10.28 6.26 -0.83
C GLY A 93 10.70 6.66 -2.24
N ASP A 94 9.77 6.67 -3.20
CA ASP A 94 10.01 7.09 -4.59
C ASP A 94 10.41 8.58 -4.67
N ARG A 95 9.96 9.40 -3.72
CA ARG A 95 10.32 10.83 -3.61
C ARG A 95 11.58 11.09 -2.75
N GLY A 96 12.31 10.06 -2.33
CA GLY A 96 13.53 10.19 -1.52
C GLY A 96 13.28 10.55 -0.05
N GLN A 97 12.03 10.53 0.41
CA GLN A 97 11.66 10.86 1.80
C GLN A 97 11.80 9.64 2.73
N TYR A 98 12.97 9.03 2.75
CA TYR A 98 13.20 7.72 3.38
C TYR A 98 12.84 7.65 4.87
N LEU A 99 13.11 8.70 5.66
CA LEU A 99 12.73 8.75 7.08
C LEU A 99 11.21 8.68 7.28
N ARG A 100 10.47 9.42 6.45
CA ARG A 100 9.00 9.44 6.49
C ARG A 100 8.44 8.10 6.01
N ALA A 101 9.01 7.52 4.96
CA ALA A 101 8.65 6.20 4.45
C ALA A 101 8.87 5.10 5.51
N ALA A 102 10.02 5.10 6.19
CA ALA A 102 10.32 4.16 7.26
C ALA A 102 9.35 4.30 8.46
N ASN A 103 8.96 5.53 8.81
CA ASN A 103 7.97 5.75 9.87
C ASN A 103 6.58 5.21 9.48
N ASP A 104 6.15 5.37 8.22
CA ASP A 104 4.92 4.76 7.74
C ASP A 104 4.99 3.23 7.79
N GLY A 105 6.11 2.64 7.35
CA GLY A 105 6.35 1.20 7.46
C GLY A 105 6.27 0.69 8.90
N ARG A 106 6.88 1.44 9.85
CA ARG A 106 6.83 1.11 11.28
C ARG A 106 5.41 1.09 11.83
N LYS A 107 4.55 2.03 11.38
CA LYS A 107 3.13 2.09 11.77
C LYS A 107 2.29 1.02 11.06
N CYS A 108 2.62 0.68 9.81
CA CYS A 108 1.91 -0.29 8.99
C CYS A 108 2.10 -1.74 9.49
N LEU A 109 3.33 -2.12 9.87
CA LEU A 109 3.66 -3.51 10.24
C LEU A 109 2.80 -4.12 11.36
N PRO A 110 2.52 -3.44 12.49
CA PRO A 110 1.63 -3.96 13.51
C PRO A 110 0.21 -4.23 13.00
N LEU A 111 -0.31 -3.35 12.13
CA LEU A 111 -1.63 -3.50 11.51
C LEU A 111 -1.69 -4.71 10.58
N LEU A 112 -0.67 -4.94 9.75
CA LEU A 112 -0.56 -6.13 8.91
C LEU A 112 -0.48 -7.43 9.74
N LYS A 113 0.21 -7.41 10.89
CA LYS A 113 0.24 -8.54 11.81
C LYS A 113 -1.11 -8.77 12.47
N HIS A 114 -1.81 -7.70 12.79
CA HIS A 114 -3.14 -7.76 13.41
C HIS A 114 -4.17 -8.28 12.43
N SER A 115 -4.27 -7.71 11.22
CA SER A 115 -5.18 -8.17 10.18
C SER A 115 -4.96 -9.65 9.83
N ARG A 116 -3.69 -10.12 9.83
CA ARG A 116 -3.37 -11.53 9.60
C ARG A 116 -3.88 -12.47 10.69
N ARG A 117 -3.97 -12.02 11.94
CA ARG A 117 -4.57 -12.80 13.04
C ARG A 117 -6.08 -12.84 12.95
N MET A 118 -6.70 -11.72 12.56
CA MET A 118 -8.15 -11.61 12.41
C MET A 118 -8.64 -12.47 11.25
N GLU A 119 -7.99 -12.36 10.08
CA GLU A 119 -8.38 -13.02 8.83
C GLU A 119 -7.20 -13.83 8.22
N PRO A 120 -6.86 -15.01 8.81
CA PRO A 120 -5.70 -15.80 8.36
C PRO A 120 -5.78 -16.30 6.92
N LYS A 121 -7.01 -16.41 6.36
CA LYS A 121 -7.24 -16.90 5.00
C LYS A 121 -7.25 -15.78 3.95
N ASN A 122 -7.35 -14.52 4.36
CA ASN A 122 -7.39 -13.38 3.45
C ASN A 122 -6.02 -13.18 2.79
N LYS A 123 -6.00 -13.29 1.46
CA LYS A 123 -4.76 -13.22 0.67
C LYS A 123 -4.28 -11.81 0.42
N ASP A 124 -5.17 -10.82 0.42
CA ASP A 124 -4.78 -9.42 0.18
C ASP A 124 -3.81 -8.89 1.24
N ILE A 125 -3.89 -9.41 2.48
CA ILE A 125 -2.93 -9.06 3.54
C ILE A 125 -1.49 -9.41 3.15
N LEU A 126 -1.31 -10.48 2.36
CA LEU A 126 0.01 -10.88 1.88
C LEU A 126 0.64 -9.85 0.94
N PHE A 127 -0.15 -8.96 0.33
CA PHE A 127 0.38 -7.89 -0.50
C PHE A 127 1.32 -6.97 0.29
N GLY A 128 0.83 -6.36 1.36
CA GLY A 128 1.65 -5.49 2.22
C GLY A 128 2.83 -6.23 2.85
N GLN A 129 2.63 -7.49 3.27
CA GLN A 129 3.70 -8.32 3.81
C GLN A 129 4.76 -8.66 2.76
N GLY A 130 4.35 -8.96 1.53
CA GLY A 130 5.23 -9.27 0.41
C GLY A 130 6.07 -8.07 0.00
N ILE A 131 5.46 -6.91 -0.13
CA ILE A 131 6.15 -5.64 -0.38
C ILE A 131 7.19 -5.37 0.71
N TYR A 132 6.79 -5.47 1.98
CA TYR A 132 7.72 -5.26 3.08
C TYR A 132 8.89 -6.24 3.06
N ASN A 133 8.62 -7.55 2.97
CA ASN A 133 9.65 -8.58 2.99
C ASN A 133 10.66 -8.38 1.85
N TYR A 134 10.19 -8.05 0.65
CA TYR A 134 11.06 -7.80 -0.49
C TYR A 134 11.92 -6.56 -0.29
N PHE A 135 11.29 -5.41 -0.09
CA PHE A 135 12.01 -4.13 -0.05
C PHE A 135 12.85 -3.94 1.22
N ALA A 136 12.47 -4.51 2.36
CA ALA A 136 13.28 -4.44 3.58
C ALA A 136 14.61 -5.19 3.46
N GLU A 137 14.73 -6.13 2.51
CA GLU A 137 16.01 -6.77 2.18
C GLU A 137 16.78 -6.04 1.07
N ILE A 138 16.09 -5.63 0.01
CA ILE A 138 16.74 -5.07 -1.19
C ILE A 138 17.17 -3.62 -0.98
N ILE A 139 16.31 -2.76 -0.42
CA ILE A 139 16.58 -1.33 -0.31
C ILE A 139 17.87 -1.00 0.46
N PRO A 140 18.20 -1.64 1.61
CA PRO A 140 19.48 -1.36 2.29
C PRO A 140 20.71 -1.85 1.53
N ARG A 141 20.56 -2.75 0.55
CA ARG A 141 21.64 -3.20 -0.32
C ARG A 141 21.87 -2.19 -1.44
N GLU A 142 20.81 -1.77 -2.13
CA GLU A 142 20.85 -0.82 -3.25
C GLU A 142 21.17 0.61 -2.79
N TYR A 143 20.65 1.00 -1.61
CA TYR A 143 20.80 2.34 -1.05
C TYR A 143 21.41 2.29 0.36
N PRO A 144 22.75 2.19 0.51
CA PRO A 144 23.40 2.05 1.81
C PRO A 144 23.10 3.16 2.81
N ILE A 145 22.76 4.36 2.33
CA ILE A 145 22.40 5.54 3.15
C ILE A 145 21.19 5.28 4.06
N VAL A 146 20.32 4.32 3.71
CA VAL A 146 19.13 4.00 4.52
C VAL A 146 19.39 2.94 5.59
N ARG A 147 20.57 2.30 5.62
CA ARG A 147 20.89 1.24 6.59
C ARG A 147 20.69 1.62 8.05
N PRO A 148 21.07 2.82 8.50
CA PRO A 148 20.85 3.20 9.89
C PRO A 148 19.36 3.25 10.27
N ILE A 149 18.49 3.64 9.33
CA ILE A 149 17.05 3.72 9.52
C ILE A 149 16.45 2.31 9.56
N MET A 150 16.91 1.43 8.67
CA MET A 150 16.42 0.05 8.55
C MET A 150 16.84 -0.83 9.72
N TRP A 151 17.86 -0.44 10.50
CA TRP A 151 18.31 -1.18 11.68
C TRP A 151 17.21 -1.41 12.72
N PHE A 152 16.28 -0.47 12.85
CA PHE A 152 15.17 -0.55 13.80
C PHE A 152 13.93 -1.30 13.24
N LEU A 153 13.98 -1.75 12.00
CA LEU A 153 12.89 -2.50 11.37
C LEU A 153 13.23 -4.00 11.29
N PRO A 154 12.24 -4.89 11.35
CA PRO A 154 12.48 -6.31 11.13
C PRO A 154 13.16 -6.55 9.78
N ARG A 155 14.07 -7.54 9.73
CA ARG A 155 14.73 -7.92 8.48
C ARG A 155 13.70 -8.41 7.47
N GLY A 156 13.90 -8.05 6.20
CA GLY A 156 13.14 -8.60 5.09
C GLY A 156 13.60 -10.02 4.73
N ASP A 157 12.81 -10.63 3.85
CA ASP A 157 13.09 -11.92 3.22
C ASP A 157 12.59 -11.81 1.77
N ARG A 158 13.53 -11.59 0.85
CA ARG A 158 13.25 -11.36 -0.58
C ARG A 158 12.45 -12.50 -1.21
N GLU A 159 12.86 -13.75 -0.99
CA GLU A 159 12.19 -14.91 -1.59
C GLU A 159 10.77 -15.08 -1.07
N LYS A 160 10.60 -14.93 0.23
CA LYS A 160 9.28 -14.95 0.86
C LYS A 160 8.41 -13.80 0.34
N GLY A 161 8.98 -12.60 0.17
CA GLY A 161 8.29 -11.45 -0.41
C GLY A 161 7.75 -11.74 -1.81
N LEU A 162 8.60 -12.29 -2.69
CA LEU A 162 8.21 -12.69 -4.04
C LEU A 162 7.13 -13.79 -4.05
N GLN A 163 7.25 -14.79 -3.17
CA GLN A 163 6.23 -15.85 -3.04
C GLN A 163 4.88 -15.27 -2.61
N GLN A 164 4.87 -14.39 -1.61
CA GLN A 164 3.66 -13.73 -1.15
C GLN A 164 3.00 -12.89 -2.26
N LEU A 165 3.78 -12.07 -2.98
CA LEU A 165 3.26 -11.28 -4.09
C LEU A 165 2.71 -12.16 -5.22
N ARG A 166 3.40 -13.25 -5.59
CA ARG A 166 2.89 -14.22 -6.58
C ARG A 166 1.59 -14.88 -6.13
N GLN A 167 1.45 -15.15 -4.83
CA GLN A 167 0.20 -15.68 -4.29
C GLN A 167 -0.93 -14.68 -4.39
N VAL A 168 -0.70 -13.40 -4.03
CA VAL A 168 -1.71 -12.36 -4.17
C VAL A 168 -2.11 -12.14 -5.63
N ALA A 169 -1.14 -12.14 -6.54
CA ALA A 169 -1.42 -12.00 -7.99
C ALA A 169 -2.33 -13.10 -8.54
N ARG A 170 -2.40 -14.27 -7.89
CA ARG A 170 -3.27 -15.40 -8.29
C ARG A 170 -4.57 -15.48 -7.49
N GLU A 171 -4.54 -15.15 -6.21
CA GLU A 171 -5.60 -15.47 -5.24
C GLU A 171 -6.16 -14.23 -4.51
N GLY A 172 -5.60 -13.05 -4.73
CA GLY A 172 -6.04 -11.80 -4.13
C GLY A 172 -7.42 -11.38 -4.66
N ARG A 173 -8.19 -10.69 -3.84
CA ARG A 173 -9.49 -10.13 -4.22
C ARG A 173 -9.38 -8.67 -4.65
N TYR A 174 -8.70 -7.85 -3.86
CA TYR A 174 -8.54 -6.43 -4.09
C TYR A 174 -7.16 -6.08 -4.65
N ALA A 175 -6.11 -6.75 -4.20
CA ALA A 175 -4.72 -6.42 -4.52
C ALA A 175 -4.11 -7.28 -5.64
N GLN A 176 -4.92 -8.01 -6.42
CA GLN A 176 -4.43 -8.89 -7.47
C GLN A 176 -3.68 -8.13 -8.57
N VAL A 177 -4.25 -7.03 -9.04
CA VAL A 177 -3.67 -6.22 -10.11
C VAL A 177 -2.43 -5.49 -9.61
N GLU A 178 -2.51 -4.91 -8.41
CA GLU A 178 -1.37 -4.26 -7.76
C GLU A 178 -0.19 -5.22 -7.57
N ALA A 179 -0.47 -6.44 -7.12
CA ALA A 179 0.58 -7.45 -6.94
C ALA A 179 1.23 -7.83 -8.28
N THR A 180 0.44 -7.95 -9.34
CA THR A 180 0.94 -8.23 -10.70
C THR A 180 1.82 -7.08 -11.19
N TYR A 181 1.36 -5.84 -11.03
CA TYR A 181 2.11 -4.65 -11.40
C TYR A 181 3.43 -4.54 -10.62
N PHE A 182 3.39 -4.74 -9.29
CA PHE A 182 4.61 -4.71 -8.46
C PHE A 182 5.60 -5.81 -8.83
N LEU A 183 5.15 -7.01 -9.12
CA LEU A 183 6.01 -8.09 -9.61
C LEU A 183 6.69 -7.70 -10.92
N ALA A 184 5.95 -7.11 -11.88
CA ALA A 184 6.52 -6.65 -13.14
C ALA A 184 7.58 -5.56 -12.91
N GLN A 185 7.32 -4.59 -12.01
CA GLN A 185 8.29 -3.55 -11.65
C GLN A 185 9.53 -4.13 -10.95
N ILE A 186 9.35 -5.03 -9.99
CA ILE A 186 10.44 -5.70 -9.29
C ILE A 186 11.35 -6.41 -10.30
N HIS A 187 10.78 -7.20 -11.21
CA HIS A 187 11.56 -7.90 -12.23
C HIS A 187 12.28 -6.92 -13.16
N ARG A 188 11.64 -5.82 -13.54
CA ARG A 188 12.27 -4.82 -14.42
C ARG A 188 13.41 -4.06 -13.74
N MET A 189 13.28 -3.71 -12.45
CA MET A 189 14.19 -2.79 -11.77
C MET A 189 15.29 -3.50 -10.99
N PHE A 190 14.99 -4.64 -10.36
CA PHE A 190 15.87 -5.26 -9.36
C PHE A 190 16.27 -6.70 -9.70
N GLU A 191 15.63 -7.36 -10.67
CA GLU A 191 15.85 -8.77 -10.98
C GLU A 191 16.38 -8.99 -12.41
N LYS A 192 16.95 -7.95 -13.05
CA LYS A 192 17.37 -7.99 -14.47
C LYS A 192 18.47 -9.01 -14.79
N ASP A 193 19.24 -9.44 -13.79
CA ASP A 193 20.43 -10.24 -13.99
C ASP A 193 20.34 -11.65 -13.35
N LYS A 194 19.12 -12.18 -13.17
CA LYS A 194 18.92 -13.51 -12.57
C LYS A 194 18.05 -14.39 -13.43
#